data_87c23511389f65c1141c579ddae311a7
#
_entry.id   87c23511389f65c1141c579ddae311a7
#
_cell.length_a   1.000
_cell.length_b   1.000
_cell.length_c   1.000
_cell.angle_alpha   90.00
_cell.angle_beta   90.00
_cell.angle_gamma   90.00
#
_symmetry.space_group_name_H-M   'P 1'
#
loop_
_entity.id
_entity.type
_entity.pdbx_description
1 polymer ?
#
loop_
_entity_poly.entity_id
_entity_poly.type
_entity_poly.pdbx_seq_one_letter_code
_entity_poly.pdbx_strand_id
1 'polypeptide(L)'
;MKYLLINGNPYSDRKEMDKYIDKLFDAIHSTGHEVQTLVLRDMKIKPCTGCFNCWVKNPGNCIIRDDANEVSRQYIASDHVILASPLIMGFISSLLKNTMDRNIPLVHPHLEDVDNEVHHKKRYDKYPVISFLLEKESFTDAEDIAIVTGIFQREAINVRSSLGFVRFIDTPVQEVLHAIDIH
;
A
#
# COMPACT_ATOMS: atom_id res chain seq x y z
N MET A 1 -5.00 16.37 -6.29
CA MET A 1 -5.12 15.05 -5.62
C MET A 1 -4.01 14.91 -4.60
N LYS A 2 -4.21 14.05 -3.61
CA LYS A 2 -3.24 13.75 -2.57
C LYS A 2 -2.70 12.32 -2.75
N TYR A 3 -1.41 12.20 -2.96
CA TYR A 3 -0.68 10.94 -3.16
C TYR A 3 0.13 10.57 -1.91
N LEU A 4 0.13 9.30 -1.57
CA LEU A 4 0.97 8.73 -0.52
C LEU A 4 1.85 7.63 -1.10
N LEU A 5 3.16 7.83 -1.06
CA LEU A 5 4.16 6.82 -1.41
C LEU A 5 4.61 6.12 -0.13
N ILE A 6 4.39 4.81 -0.03
CA ILE A 6 4.82 4.01 1.12
C ILE A 6 6.00 3.15 0.67
N ASN A 7 7.20 3.51 1.10
CA ASN A 7 8.42 2.80 0.80
C ASN A 7 8.64 1.65 1.79
N GLY A 8 8.38 0.44 1.33
CA GLY A 8 8.58 -0.82 2.07
C GLY A 8 9.94 -1.48 1.82
N ASN A 9 10.91 -0.78 1.21
CA ASN A 9 12.26 -1.30 1.07
C ASN A 9 12.94 -1.45 2.44
N PRO A 10 13.28 -2.69 2.89
CA PRO A 10 13.93 -2.90 4.18
C PRO A 10 15.44 -2.63 4.14
N TYR A 11 16.02 -2.50 2.95
CA TYR A 11 17.47 -2.40 2.75
C TYR A 11 17.91 -0.95 2.62
N SER A 12 18.84 -0.52 3.47
CA SER A 12 19.43 0.84 3.40
C SER A 12 20.55 0.95 2.36
N ASP A 13 21.12 -0.17 1.93
CA ASP A 13 22.22 -0.28 0.95
C ASP A 13 21.72 -0.51 -0.49
N ARG A 14 20.50 -1.05 -0.67
CA ARG A 14 19.85 -1.23 -1.97
C ARG A 14 19.00 -0.01 -2.30
N LYS A 15 19.58 0.95 -3.02
CA LYS A 15 18.99 2.29 -3.23
C LYS A 15 18.18 2.42 -4.53
N GLU A 16 18.05 1.39 -5.35
CA GLU A 16 17.37 1.53 -6.66
C GLU A 16 15.87 1.84 -6.47
N MET A 17 15.21 1.12 -5.57
CA MET A 17 13.83 1.41 -5.19
C MET A 17 13.67 2.82 -4.63
N ASP A 18 14.56 3.24 -3.72
CA ASP A 18 14.51 4.57 -3.11
C ASP A 18 14.67 5.66 -4.17
N LYS A 19 15.66 5.55 -5.06
CA LYS A 19 15.88 6.48 -6.17
C LYS A 19 14.69 6.55 -7.12
N TYR A 20 14.04 5.42 -7.37
CA TYR A 20 12.85 5.40 -8.21
C TYR A 20 11.70 6.14 -7.55
N ILE A 21 11.48 5.91 -6.25
CA ILE A 21 10.44 6.57 -5.47
C ILE A 21 10.69 8.10 -5.44
N ASP A 22 11.94 8.53 -5.26
CA ASP A 22 12.30 9.95 -5.28
C ASP A 22 11.96 10.58 -6.64
N LYS A 23 12.31 9.91 -7.76
CA LYS A 23 11.96 10.38 -9.10
C LYS A 23 10.44 10.44 -9.32
N LEU A 24 9.71 9.44 -8.81
CA LEU A 24 8.24 9.43 -8.90
C LEU A 24 7.62 10.54 -8.06
N PHE A 25 8.16 10.79 -6.86
CA PHE A 25 7.78 11.92 -6.01
C PHE A 25 7.92 13.24 -6.77
N ASP A 26 9.11 13.52 -7.34
CA ASP A 26 9.37 14.74 -8.08
C ASP A 26 8.44 14.88 -9.30
N ALA A 27 8.18 13.77 -10.01
CA ALA A 27 7.30 13.77 -11.16
C ALA A 27 5.85 14.11 -10.77
N ILE A 28 5.30 13.49 -9.72
CA ILE A 28 3.94 13.78 -9.20
C ILE A 28 3.88 15.23 -8.68
N HIS A 29 4.88 15.67 -7.91
CA HIS A 29 4.92 17.03 -7.36
C HIS A 29 4.96 18.09 -8.47
N SER A 30 5.68 17.83 -9.56
CA SER A 30 5.79 18.75 -10.71
C SER A 30 4.48 18.95 -11.46
N THR A 31 3.51 18.03 -11.31
CA THR A 31 2.15 18.17 -11.86
C THR A 31 1.20 18.98 -10.96
N GLY A 32 1.70 19.53 -9.84
CA GLY A 32 0.93 20.36 -8.91
C GLY A 32 0.08 19.56 -7.92
N HIS A 33 0.33 18.27 -7.76
CA HIS A 33 -0.33 17.42 -6.77
C HIS A 33 0.39 17.43 -5.43
N GLU A 34 -0.36 17.21 -4.35
CA GLU A 34 0.21 16.97 -3.03
C GLU A 34 0.76 15.54 -2.98
N VAL A 35 2.01 15.37 -2.59
CA VAL A 35 2.64 14.05 -2.46
C VAL A 35 3.44 13.97 -1.17
N GLN A 36 3.37 12.82 -0.52
CA GLN A 36 4.14 12.51 0.70
C GLN A 36 4.76 11.12 0.56
N THR A 37 5.96 10.95 1.09
CA THR A 37 6.63 9.64 1.20
C THR A 37 6.78 9.24 2.65
N LEU A 38 6.44 7.98 2.97
CA LEU A 38 6.73 7.33 4.24
C LEU A 38 7.73 6.20 4.01
N VAL A 39 8.87 6.26 4.67
CA VAL A 39 9.93 5.25 4.59
C VAL A 39 9.81 4.32 5.78
N LEU A 40 9.25 3.13 5.58
CA LEU A 40 8.85 2.24 6.67
C LEU A 40 10.02 1.73 7.51
N ARG A 41 11.22 1.57 6.93
CA ARG A 41 12.40 1.12 7.68
C ARG A 41 12.86 2.10 8.76
N ASP A 42 12.46 3.38 8.62
CA ASP A 42 12.79 4.43 9.58
C ASP A 42 11.68 4.61 10.64
N MET A 43 10.60 3.83 10.53
CA MET A 43 9.42 3.90 11.39
C MET A 43 9.39 2.73 12.38
N LYS A 44 8.78 2.94 13.54
CA LYS A 44 8.59 1.91 14.57
C LYS A 44 7.19 1.34 14.45
N ILE A 45 7.05 0.23 13.73
CA ILE A 45 5.77 -0.44 13.48
C ILE A 45 5.81 -1.85 14.06
N LYS A 46 5.06 -2.08 15.14
CA LYS A 46 4.90 -3.40 15.76
C LYS A 46 3.90 -4.25 14.99
N PRO A 47 4.05 -5.58 14.96
CA PRO A 47 3.08 -6.48 14.37
C PRO A 47 1.69 -6.34 14.98
N CYS A 48 0.66 -6.63 14.17
CA CYS A 48 -0.70 -6.77 14.68
C CYS A 48 -0.79 -8.00 15.59
N THR A 49 -1.35 -7.84 16.79
CA THR A 49 -1.49 -8.93 17.76
C THR A 49 -2.84 -9.67 17.65
N GLY A 50 -3.68 -9.30 16.68
CA GLY A 50 -4.99 -9.92 16.48
C GLY A 50 -5.98 -9.70 17.66
N CYS A 51 -5.78 -8.67 18.47
CA CYS A 51 -6.59 -8.44 19.67
C CYS A 51 -8.00 -7.89 19.39
N PHE A 52 -8.30 -7.47 18.17
CA PHE A 52 -9.56 -6.89 17.67
C PHE A 52 -10.09 -5.68 18.47
N ASN A 53 -9.29 -5.08 19.33
CA ASN A 53 -9.72 -3.88 20.07
C ASN A 53 -10.11 -2.72 19.17
N CYS A 54 -9.49 -2.61 17.98
CA CYS A 54 -9.81 -1.62 16.95
C CYS A 54 -11.20 -1.83 16.30
N TRP A 55 -11.88 -2.92 16.59
CA TRP A 55 -13.26 -3.19 16.19
C TRP A 55 -14.25 -3.11 17.34
N VAL A 56 -13.83 -3.56 18.54
CA VAL A 56 -14.74 -3.77 19.68
C VAL A 56 -14.69 -2.64 20.69
N LYS A 57 -13.48 -2.27 21.17
CA LYS A 57 -13.30 -1.30 22.26
C LYS A 57 -12.97 0.10 21.80
N ASN A 58 -12.25 0.23 20.68
CA ASN A 58 -11.79 1.50 20.14
C ASN A 58 -11.97 1.52 18.62
N PRO A 59 -13.22 1.50 18.11
CA PRO A 59 -13.50 1.37 16.70
C PRO A 59 -12.72 2.38 15.84
N GLY A 60 -12.03 1.87 14.81
CA GLY A 60 -11.25 2.69 13.89
C GLY A 60 -9.84 3.03 14.35
N ASN A 61 -9.44 2.65 15.59
CA ASN A 61 -8.11 3.00 16.11
C ASN A 61 -7.42 1.80 16.74
N CYS A 62 -6.16 1.58 16.39
CA CYS A 62 -5.35 0.56 17.04
C CYS A 62 -4.95 1.00 18.46
N ILE A 63 -4.95 0.05 19.40
CA ILE A 63 -4.50 0.32 20.78
C ILE A 63 -2.97 0.38 20.90
N ILE A 64 -2.24 -0.23 19.96
CA ILE A 64 -0.79 -0.15 19.92
C ILE A 64 -0.42 1.26 19.43
N ARG A 65 0.24 2.02 20.30
CA ARG A 65 0.67 3.40 20.02
C ARG A 65 2.07 3.37 19.42
N ASP A 66 2.12 3.38 18.09
CA ASP A 66 3.33 3.42 17.29
C ASP A 66 3.07 4.13 15.96
N ASP A 67 4.05 4.16 15.07
CA ASP A 67 3.97 4.90 13.80
C ASP A 67 2.93 4.32 12.82
N ALA A 68 2.46 3.07 13.02
CA ALA A 68 1.40 2.51 12.18
C ALA A 68 0.08 3.30 12.25
N ASN A 69 -0.21 3.97 13.38
CA ASN A 69 -1.39 4.81 13.50
C ASN A 69 -1.32 6.03 12.57
N GLU A 70 -0.13 6.58 12.40
CA GLU A 70 0.12 7.67 11.45
C GLU A 70 0.03 7.19 10.01
N VAL A 71 0.61 6.02 9.69
CA VAL A 71 0.48 5.41 8.36
C VAL A 71 -0.98 5.21 7.98
N SER A 72 -1.79 4.61 8.87
CA SER A 72 -3.23 4.37 8.63
C SER A 72 -4.00 5.68 8.44
N ARG A 73 -3.65 6.73 9.21
CA ARG A 73 -4.27 8.05 9.08
C ARG A 73 -3.96 8.70 7.73
N GLN A 74 -2.70 8.65 7.31
CA GLN A 74 -2.27 9.18 6.01
C GLN A 74 -2.87 8.37 4.86
N TYR A 75 -2.92 7.04 5.00
CA TYR A 75 -3.52 6.13 4.02
C TYR A 75 -4.96 6.55 3.69
N ILE A 76 -5.82 6.66 4.71
CA ILE A 76 -7.25 6.97 4.48
C ILE A 76 -7.48 8.43 4.06
N ALA A 77 -6.55 9.33 4.38
CA ALA A 77 -6.62 10.74 4.00
C ALA A 77 -6.13 11.03 2.57
N SER A 78 -5.60 10.02 1.88
CA SER A 78 -5.06 10.15 0.53
C SER A 78 -6.11 9.80 -0.53
N ASP A 79 -5.91 10.30 -1.75
CA ASP A 79 -6.71 9.92 -2.93
C ASP A 79 -6.12 8.67 -3.59
N HIS A 80 -4.78 8.55 -3.57
CA HIS A 80 -4.05 7.43 -4.16
C HIS A 80 -2.87 7.04 -3.26
N VAL A 81 -2.74 5.76 -2.98
CA VAL A 81 -1.63 5.18 -2.20
C VAL A 81 -0.82 4.25 -3.09
N ILE A 82 0.47 4.52 -3.22
CA ILE A 82 1.41 3.66 -3.95
C ILE A 82 2.27 2.92 -2.93
N LEU A 83 2.10 1.61 -2.90
CA LEU A 83 2.79 0.67 -2.01
C LEU A 83 4.03 0.13 -2.75
N ALA A 84 5.21 0.57 -2.36
CA ALA A 84 6.46 0.20 -3.02
C ALA A 84 7.23 -0.84 -2.20
N SER A 85 7.69 -1.93 -2.85
CA SER A 85 8.44 -3.00 -2.18
C SER A 85 9.31 -3.79 -3.15
N PRO A 86 10.52 -4.21 -2.74
CA PRO A 86 11.18 -5.31 -3.42
C PRO A 86 10.35 -6.59 -3.24
N LEU A 87 10.34 -7.46 -4.24
CA LEU A 87 9.95 -8.84 -4.04
C LEU A 87 11.06 -9.57 -3.26
N ILE A 88 10.65 -10.39 -2.31
CA ILE A 88 11.52 -11.22 -1.48
C ILE A 88 10.86 -12.60 -1.43
N MET A 89 11.46 -13.57 -2.09
CA MET A 89 10.88 -14.91 -2.27
C MET A 89 9.47 -14.85 -2.89
N GLY A 90 9.32 -14.04 -3.95
CA GLY A 90 8.08 -13.91 -4.72
C GLY A 90 6.99 -13.06 -4.08
N PHE A 91 7.24 -12.42 -2.91
CA PHE A 91 6.23 -11.58 -2.26
C PHE A 91 6.82 -10.25 -1.74
N ILE A 92 5.96 -9.33 -1.32
CA ILE A 92 6.40 -8.05 -0.75
C ILE A 92 7.21 -8.24 0.54
N SER A 93 8.02 -7.27 0.89
CA SER A 93 8.80 -7.28 2.12
C SER A 93 7.91 -7.48 3.35
N SER A 94 8.44 -8.17 4.36
CA SER A 94 7.76 -8.34 5.65
C SER A 94 7.45 -6.99 6.32
N LEU A 95 8.26 -5.98 6.05
CA LEU A 95 8.06 -4.63 6.56
C LEU A 95 6.78 -3.98 5.99
N LEU A 96 6.58 -4.07 4.66
CA LEU A 96 5.36 -3.58 4.04
C LEU A 96 4.15 -4.44 4.46
N LYS A 97 4.29 -5.77 4.43
CA LYS A 97 3.21 -6.68 4.83
C LYS A 97 2.74 -6.42 6.27
N ASN A 98 3.68 -6.28 7.22
CA ASN A 98 3.36 -5.93 8.60
C ASN A 98 2.58 -4.60 8.69
N THR A 99 2.95 -3.62 7.89
CA THR A 99 2.25 -2.33 7.83
C THR A 99 0.82 -2.49 7.29
N MET A 100 0.63 -3.28 6.23
CA MET A 100 -0.69 -3.57 5.67
C MET A 100 -1.59 -4.31 6.69
N ASP A 101 -1.04 -5.27 7.45
CA ASP A 101 -1.79 -5.98 8.51
C ASP A 101 -2.26 -5.05 9.63
N ARG A 102 -1.65 -3.89 9.78
CA ARG A 102 -2.07 -2.86 10.75
C ARG A 102 -3.21 -1.97 10.25
N ASN A 103 -3.71 -2.16 9.00
CA ASN A 103 -4.83 -1.43 8.43
C ASN A 103 -6.22 -2.01 8.77
N ILE A 104 -6.30 -3.10 9.55
CA ILE A 104 -7.57 -3.66 10.07
C ILE A 104 -8.52 -2.60 10.64
N PRO A 105 -8.06 -1.55 11.37
CA PRO A 105 -8.95 -0.49 11.87
C PRO A 105 -9.72 0.26 10.78
N LEU A 106 -9.23 0.26 9.55
CA LEU A 106 -9.83 1.01 8.43
C LEU A 106 -11.11 0.39 7.88
N VAL A 107 -11.44 -0.86 8.24
CA VAL A 107 -12.67 -1.55 7.85
C VAL A 107 -13.51 -1.93 9.06
N HIS A 108 -14.80 -2.25 8.85
CA HIS A 108 -15.67 -2.76 9.90
C HIS A 108 -15.47 -4.27 10.12
N PRO A 109 -15.79 -4.82 11.32
CA PRO A 109 -15.84 -6.26 11.54
C PRO A 109 -17.02 -6.94 10.82
N HIS A 110 -18.03 -6.17 10.42
CA HIS A 110 -19.19 -6.68 9.71
C HIS A 110 -18.87 -6.98 8.27
N LEU A 111 -19.52 -7.99 7.70
CA LEU A 111 -19.30 -8.48 6.36
C LEU A 111 -20.45 -8.07 5.43
N GLU A 112 -20.17 -8.03 4.13
CA GLU A 112 -21.13 -7.82 3.05
C GLU A 112 -20.64 -8.51 1.77
N ASP A 113 -21.58 -8.81 0.87
CA ASP A 113 -21.25 -9.35 -0.44
C ASP A 113 -20.75 -8.24 -1.36
N VAL A 114 -19.61 -8.49 -2.02
CA VAL A 114 -18.97 -7.61 -2.99
C VAL A 114 -18.47 -8.47 -4.13
N ASP A 115 -18.98 -8.26 -5.34
CA ASP A 115 -18.58 -8.98 -6.55
C ASP A 115 -18.59 -10.52 -6.37
N ASN A 116 -19.61 -11.06 -5.68
CA ASN A 116 -19.77 -12.46 -5.29
C ASN A 116 -18.72 -12.99 -4.30
N GLU A 117 -18.05 -12.12 -3.59
CA GLU A 117 -17.13 -12.46 -2.50
C GLU A 117 -17.56 -11.75 -1.21
N VAL A 118 -17.21 -12.35 -0.07
CA VAL A 118 -17.55 -11.79 1.25
C VAL A 118 -16.39 -10.95 1.77
N HIS A 119 -16.63 -9.66 1.94
CA HIS A 119 -15.62 -8.70 2.40
C HIS A 119 -16.13 -7.86 3.58
N HIS A 120 -15.21 -7.21 4.28
CA HIS A 120 -15.53 -6.28 5.35
C HIS A 120 -16.28 -5.05 4.84
N LYS A 121 -17.27 -4.57 5.60
CA LYS A 121 -17.97 -3.32 5.30
C LYS A 121 -17.04 -2.10 5.39
N LYS A 122 -17.30 -1.12 4.55
CA LYS A 122 -16.62 0.19 4.59
C LYS A 122 -16.86 0.88 5.94
N ARG A 123 -15.81 1.47 6.50
CA ARG A 123 -15.89 2.37 7.67
C ARG A 123 -15.96 3.83 7.26
N TYR A 124 -15.38 4.18 6.13
CA TYR A 124 -15.31 5.54 5.59
C TYR A 124 -16.05 5.63 4.27
N ASP A 125 -16.52 6.81 3.93
CA ASP A 125 -17.23 7.05 2.65
C ASP A 125 -16.28 6.89 1.44
N LYS A 126 -15.01 7.27 1.63
CA LYS A 126 -13.99 7.21 0.58
C LYS A 126 -12.78 6.38 1.03
N TYR A 127 -12.27 5.60 0.12
CA TYR A 127 -10.98 4.90 0.22
C TYR A 127 -10.07 5.32 -0.93
N PRO A 128 -8.75 5.34 -0.74
CA PRO A 128 -7.82 5.66 -1.82
C PRO A 128 -7.83 4.58 -2.90
N VAL A 129 -7.48 4.94 -4.12
CA VAL A 129 -6.97 3.97 -5.10
C VAL A 129 -5.64 3.44 -4.57
N ILE A 130 -5.40 2.13 -4.64
CA ILE A 130 -4.11 1.56 -4.27
C ILE A 130 -3.38 1.04 -5.50
N SER A 131 -2.06 1.20 -5.50
CA SER A 131 -1.19 0.68 -6.55
C SER A 131 0.05 0.07 -5.93
N PHE A 132 0.65 -0.85 -6.66
CA PHE A 132 1.88 -1.51 -6.23
C PHE A 132 3.01 -1.22 -7.20
N LEU A 133 4.15 -0.79 -6.65
CA LEU A 133 5.39 -0.57 -7.35
C LEU A 133 6.43 -1.55 -6.82
N LEU A 134 6.86 -2.49 -7.64
CA LEU A 134 7.65 -3.63 -7.19
C LEU A 134 9.05 -3.63 -7.82
N GLU A 135 10.02 -4.18 -7.11
CA GLU A 135 11.33 -4.52 -7.65
C GLU A 135 11.44 -6.03 -7.78
N LYS A 136 11.75 -6.51 -9.00
CA LYS A 136 11.87 -7.95 -9.29
C LYS A 136 13.14 -8.53 -8.68
N GLU A 137 13.06 -9.80 -8.29
CA GLU A 137 14.23 -10.63 -8.07
C GLU A 137 14.78 -11.13 -9.40
N SER A 138 16.03 -11.57 -9.43
CA SER A 138 16.69 -12.04 -10.67
C SER A 138 16.02 -13.27 -11.30
N PHE A 139 15.22 -14.01 -10.53
CA PHE A 139 14.51 -15.20 -10.95
C PHE A 139 13.00 -15.01 -11.11
N THR A 140 12.46 -13.78 -10.88
CA THR A 140 11.04 -13.48 -11.05
C THR A 140 10.62 -13.68 -12.50
N ASP A 141 9.69 -14.57 -12.74
CA ASP A 141 9.14 -14.89 -14.06
C ASP A 141 7.71 -14.36 -14.28
N ALA A 142 7.10 -14.71 -15.40
CA ALA A 142 5.75 -14.25 -15.74
C ALA A 142 4.67 -14.88 -14.85
N GLU A 143 4.88 -16.10 -14.35
CA GLU A 143 3.95 -16.78 -13.44
C GLU A 143 3.97 -16.10 -12.07
N ASP A 144 5.15 -15.78 -11.53
CA ASP A 144 5.30 -15.02 -10.29
C ASP A 144 4.58 -13.67 -10.36
N ILE A 145 4.75 -12.96 -11.49
CA ILE A 145 4.08 -11.67 -11.74
C ILE A 145 2.56 -11.82 -11.76
N ALA A 146 2.05 -12.85 -12.41
CA ALA A 146 0.61 -13.12 -12.48
C ALA A 146 0.04 -13.44 -11.09
N ILE A 147 0.75 -14.27 -10.30
CA ILE A 147 0.35 -14.65 -8.94
C ILE A 147 0.30 -13.41 -8.03
N VAL A 148 1.37 -12.64 -7.98
CA VAL A 148 1.44 -11.47 -7.10
C VAL A 148 0.43 -10.40 -7.50
N THR A 149 0.18 -10.22 -8.79
CA THR A 149 -0.84 -9.30 -9.30
C THR A 149 -2.25 -9.75 -8.88
N GLY A 150 -2.56 -11.04 -9.00
CA GLY A 150 -3.84 -11.61 -8.57
C GLY A 150 -4.08 -11.44 -7.06
N ILE A 151 -3.03 -11.59 -6.24
CA ILE A 151 -3.11 -11.34 -4.79
C ILE A 151 -3.48 -9.87 -4.52
N PHE A 152 -2.83 -8.91 -5.20
CA PHE A 152 -3.10 -7.48 -4.95
C PHE A 152 -4.45 -7.01 -5.50
N GLN A 153 -4.98 -7.65 -6.54
CA GLN A 153 -6.36 -7.44 -6.98
C GLN A 153 -7.35 -7.76 -5.86
N ARG A 154 -7.18 -8.91 -5.19
CA ARG A 154 -8.04 -9.30 -4.06
C ARG A 154 -7.79 -8.46 -2.83
N GLU A 155 -6.55 -8.07 -2.56
CA GLU A 155 -6.25 -7.17 -1.45
C GLU A 155 -6.93 -5.81 -1.61
N ALA A 156 -6.98 -5.26 -2.83
CA ALA A 156 -7.70 -4.02 -3.08
C ALA A 156 -9.18 -4.13 -2.71
N ILE A 157 -9.85 -5.21 -3.12
CA ILE A 157 -11.25 -5.48 -2.75
C ILE A 157 -11.38 -5.62 -1.24
N ASN A 158 -10.48 -6.39 -0.60
CA ASN A 158 -10.50 -6.68 0.82
C ASN A 158 -10.37 -5.43 1.71
N VAL A 159 -9.56 -4.46 1.30
CA VAL A 159 -9.43 -3.16 1.99
C VAL A 159 -10.39 -2.10 1.48
N ARG A 160 -11.40 -2.48 0.68
CA ARG A 160 -12.47 -1.61 0.15
C ARG A 160 -11.97 -0.50 -0.78
N SER A 161 -10.81 -0.71 -1.39
CA SER A 161 -10.15 0.15 -2.38
C SER A 161 -10.36 -0.40 -3.80
N SER A 162 -9.90 0.34 -4.80
CA SER A 162 -9.70 -0.14 -6.16
C SER A 162 -8.20 -0.28 -6.45
N LEU A 163 -7.83 -1.26 -7.28
CA LEU A 163 -6.46 -1.40 -7.75
C LEU A 163 -6.24 -0.47 -8.95
N GLY A 164 -5.28 0.46 -8.84
CA GLY A 164 -4.88 1.32 -9.93
C GLY A 164 -3.94 0.57 -10.89
N PHE A 165 -2.79 0.13 -10.39
CA PHE A 165 -1.82 -0.65 -11.16
C PHE A 165 -0.95 -1.54 -10.29
N VAL A 166 -0.33 -2.54 -10.92
CA VAL A 166 0.88 -3.22 -10.47
C VAL A 166 1.96 -2.97 -11.52
N ARG A 167 3.04 -2.30 -11.16
CA ARG A 167 4.16 -1.95 -12.03
C ARG A 167 5.48 -2.27 -11.34
N PHE A 168 6.54 -2.29 -12.12
CA PHE A 168 7.89 -2.58 -11.63
C PHE A 168 8.79 -1.35 -11.80
N ILE A 169 9.84 -1.24 -11.00
CA ILE A 169 10.78 -0.11 -11.06
C ILE A 169 11.63 -0.07 -12.36
N ASP A 170 11.57 -1.11 -13.19
CA ASP A 170 12.10 -1.11 -14.56
C ASP A 170 11.17 -0.40 -15.56
N THR A 171 9.92 -0.08 -15.16
CA THR A 171 9.00 0.75 -15.95
C THR A 171 9.44 2.22 -15.88
N PRO A 172 9.48 2.94 -17.00
CA PRO A 172 9.76 4.38 -16.99
C PRO A 172 8.77 5.15 -16.09
N VAL A 173 9.28 6.11 -15.29
CA VAL A 173 8.45 6.90 -14.35
C VAL A 173 7.29 7.61 -15.08
N GLN A 174 7.50 8.05 -16.32
CA GLN A 174 6.46 8.70 -17.11
C GLN A 174 5.27 7.77 -17.43
N GLU A 175 5.53 6.48 -17.63
CA GLU A 175 4.45 5.50 -17.83
C GLU A 175 3.66 5.23 -16.55
N VAL A 176 4.34 5.26 -15.38
CA VAL A 176 3.66 5.18 -14.07
C VAL A 176 2.82 6.44 -13.85
N LEU A 177 3.35 7.62 -14.20
CA LEU A 177 2.63 8.89 -14.08
C LEU A 177 1.36 8.89 -14.96
N HIS A 178 1.44 8.43 -16.21
CA HIS A 178 0.26 8.29 -17.08
C HIS A 178 -0.78 7.31 -16.50
N ALA A 179 -0.35 6.24 -15.82
CA ALA A 179 -1.27 5.29 -15.20
C ALA A 179 -1.99 5.88 -13.97
N ILE A 180 -1.42 6.92 -13.34
CA ILE A 180 -2.04 7.66 -12.23
C ILE A 180 -3.12 8.62 -12.76
N ASP A 181 -2.91 9.26 -13.91
CA ASP A 181 -3.79 10.30 -14.47
C ASP A 181 -5.06 9.75 -15.14
N ILE A 182 -5.20 8.43 -15.26
CA ILE A 182 -6.36 7.76 -15.92
C ILE A 182 -7.50 7.49 -14.93
N HIS A 183 -7.37 7.84 -13.66
CA HIS A 183 -8.36 7.66 -12.61
C HIS A 183 -8.67 9.00 -11.93
#